data_7f97e9547be8df7aaa7fde4055e760ba
#
_entry.id   7f97e9547be8df7aaa7fde4055e760ba
#
_cell.length_a   1.000
_cell.length_b   1.000
_cell.length_c   1.000
_cell.angle_alpha   90.00
_cell.angle_beta   90.00
_cell.angle_gamma   90.00
#
_symmetry.space_group_name_H-M   'P 1'
#
loop_
_entity.id
_entity.type
_entity.pdbx_description
1 polymer ?
#
loop_
_entity_poly.entity_id
_entity_poly.type
_entity_poly.pdbx_seq_one_letter_code
_entity_poly.pdbx_strand_id
1 'polypeptide(L)'
;MPTAAYVAELPWDAARPETVVITCVDGRWYRHFQEFVRVHLDSGSCTDFMAVPGGIEPITLVDDVPKDFNFFRRRLESLVAAHGTRRIVVIAHQDCAWYRARLGGVSAADLRAKQIADVRRAAAWLRARFDGVVVQPYFAHLSGTNPEKVIFDAL
;
A
#
# COMPACT_ATOMS: atom_id res chain seq x y z
N MET A 1 31.18 -22.03 -11.01
CA MET A 1 30.54 -20.69 -11.11
C MET A 1 29.07 -20.87 -11.31
N PRO A 2 28.18 -20.23 -10.55
CA PRO A 2 26.75 -20.29 -10.84
C PRO A 2 26.46 -19.59 -12.18
N THR A 3 25.60 -20.21 -12.98
CA THR A 3 25.13 -19.64 -14.24
C THR A 3 23.93 -18.73 -13.95
N ALA A 4 23.89 -17.52 -14.53
CA ALA A 4 22.74 -16.63 -14.36
C ALA A 4 21.48 -17.30 -14.93
N ALA A 5 20.39 -17.32 -14.15
CA ALA A 5 19.10 -17.83 -14.59
C ALA A 5 18.36 -16.82 -15.50
N TYR A 6 18.58 -15.53 -15.28
CA TYR A 6 18.00 -14.44 -16.06
C TYR A 6 18.82 -13.15 -15.86
N VAL A 7 18.90 -12.35 -16.89
CA VAL A 7 19.48 -10.99 -16.84
C VAL A 7 18.37 -10.01 -17.21
N ALA A 8 18.07 -9.07 -16.31
CA ALA A 8 17.02 -8.08 -16.54
C ALA A 8 17.40 -7.12 -17.67
N GLU A 9 16.43 -6.77 -18.52
CA GLU A 9 16.63 -5.85 -19.64
C GLU A 9 16.66 -4.38 -19.18
N LEU A 10 15.91 -4.07 -18.09
CA LEU A 10 15.91 -2.72 -17.54
C LEU A 10 17.25 -2.43 -16.86
N PRO A 11 17.85 -1.24 -17.12
CA PRO A 11 19.08 -0.86 -16.44
C PRO A 11 18.87 -0.69 -14.93
N TRP A 12 19.92 -0.96 -14.17
CA TRP A 12 19.91 -0.67 -12.75
C TRP A 12 19.83 0.83 -12.51
N ASP A 13 18.87 1.26 -11.67
CA ASP A 13 18.78 2.64 -11.17
C ASP A 13 19.25 2.66 -9.71
N ALA A 14 20.28 3.46 -9.44
CA ALA A 14 20.86 3.62 -8.11
C ALA A 14 20.20 4.74 -7.28
N ALA A 15 19.19 5.42 -7.82
CA ALA A 15 18.45 6.45 -7.09
C ALA A 15 17.78 5.88 -5.84
N ARG A 16 17.76 6.64 -4.76
CA ARG A 16 17.05 6.26 -3.54
C ARG A 16 15.57 6.56 -3.71
N PRO A 17 14.68 5.61 -3.42
CA PRO A 17 13.25 5.86 -3.45
C PRO A 17 12.84 6.90 -2.40
N GLU A 18 12.20 7.98 -2.81
CA GLU A 18 11.63 8.98 -1.89
C GLU A 18 10.16 8.69 -1.55
N THR A 19 9.58 7.69 -2.18
CA THR A 19 8.18 7.27 -1.99
C THR A 19 8.10 5.84 -1.50
N VAL A 20 7.35 5.62 -0.43
CA VAL A 20 6.93 4.30 0.05
C VAL A 20 5.44 4.11 -0.25
N VAL A 21 5.09 2.99 -0.86
CA VAL A 21 3.71 2.61 -1.14
C VAL A 21 3.32 1.40 -0.30
N ILE A 22 2.26 1.54 0.48
CA ILE A 22 1.70 0.50 1.35
C ILE A 22 0.44 -0.04 0.70
N THR A 23 0.44 -1.31 0.32
CA THR A 23 -0.66 -1.94 -0.43
C THR A 23 -0.93 -3.37 0.04
N CYS A 24 -2.07 -3.91 -0.39
CA CYS A 24 -2.30 -5.35 -0.37
C CYS A 24 -1.41 -6.06 -1.42
N VAL A 25 -1.08 -7.34 -1.15
CA VAL A 25 -0.31 -8.21 -2.08
C VAL A 25 -1.14 -8.77 -3.22
N ASP A 26 -2.46 -8.53 -3.27
CA ASP A 26 -3.36 -9.13 -4.25
C ASP A 26 -2.92 -8.82 -5.69
N GLY A 27 -2.44 -9.86 -6.40
CA GLY A 27 -1.89 -9.73 -7.74
C GLY A 27 -2.86 -9.20 -8.80
N ARG A 28 -4.18 -9.29 -8.55
CA ARG A 28 -5.21 -8.73 -9.45
C ARG A 28 -5.17 -7.20 -9.46
N TRP A 29 -4.75 -6.59 -8.35
CA TRP A 29 -4.69 -5.15 -8.12
C TRP A 29 -3.28 -4.57 -8.26
N TYR A 30 -2.26 -5.36 -7.93
CA TYR A 30 -0.90 -4.89 -7.75
C TYR A 30 -0.32 -4.17 -8.98
N ARG A 31 -0.56 -4.71 -10.18
CA ARG A 31 -0.13 -4.06 -11.44
C ARG A 31 -0.76 -2.69 -11.65
N HIS A 32 -2.03 -2.50 -11.22
CA HIS A 32 -2.73 -1.22 -11.28
C HIS A 32 -2.19 -0.24 -10.24
N PHE A 33 -1.79 -0.73 -9.06
CA PHE A 33 -1.11 0.10 -8.07
C PHE A 33 0.22 0.63 -8.61
N GLN A 34 1.00 -0.22 -9.25
CA GLN A 34 2.27 0.18 -9.88
C GLN A 34 2.05 1.22 -10.99
N GLU A 35 1.05 1.03 -11.85
CA GLU A 35 0.69 1.98 -12.90
C GLU A 35 0.29 3.33 -12.30
N PHE A 36 -0.63 3.34 -11.34
CA PHE A 36 -1.10 4.54 -10.66
C PHE A 36 0.05 5.34 -10.03
N VAL A 37 0.91 4.67 -9.29
CA VAL A 37 2.04 5.31 -8.60
C VAL A 37 3.04 5.89 -9.60
N ARG A 38 3.36 5.16 -10.66
CA ARG A 38 4.32 5.59 -11.66
C ARG A 38 3.80 6.71 -12.56
N VAL A 39 2.55 6.62 -12.99
CA VAL A 39 1.98 7.52 -14.01
C VAL A 39 1.29 8.72 -13.38
N HIS A 40 0.44 8.49 -12.38
CA HIS A 40 -0.38 9.55 -11.78
C HIS A 40 0.36 10.33 -10.70
N LEU A 41 1.12 9.62 -9.84
CA LEU A 41 1.82 10.28 -8.75
C LEU A 41 3.23 10.75 -9.13
N ASP A 42 3.68 10.45 -10.35
CA ASP A 42 4.99 10.81 -10.86
C ASP A 42 6.10 10.53 -9.83
N SER A 43 6.09 9.31 -9.28
CA SER A 43 6.98 8.93 -8.18
C SER A 43 8.42 8.63 -8.62
N GLY A 44 8.75 8.93 -9.88
CA GLY A 44 10.05 8.61 -10.48
C GLY A 44 10.19 7.13 -10.85
N SER A 45 11.41 6.72 -11.19
CA SER A 45 11.73 5.36 -11.59
C SER A 45 11.77 4.37 -10.43
N CYS A 46 11.95 4.88 -9.20
CA CYS A 46 12.23 4.10 -8.01
C CYS A 46 11.18 4.35 -6.94
N THR A 47 10.51 3.28 -6.48
CA THR A 47 9.50 3.34 -5.42
C THR A 47 9.59 2.10 -4.55
N ASP A 48 9.60 2.29 -3.24
CA ASP A 48 9.51 1.18 -2.29
C ASP A 48 8.08 0.69 -2.12
N PHE A 49 7.87 -0.63 -2.18
CA PHE A 49 6.58 -1.23 -1.91
C PHE A 49 6.61 -2.08 -0.63
N MET A 50 5.75 -1.74 0.32
CA MET A 50 5.41 -2.60 1.45
C MET A 50 4.06 -3.26 1.16
N ALA A 51 4.10 -4.44 0.55
CA ALA A 51 2.90 -5.18 0.18
C ALA A 51 2.69 -6.37 1.11
N VAL A 52 1.59 -6.36 1.86
CA VAL A 52 1.18 -7.45 2.76
C VAL A 52 -0.32 -7.74 2.58
N PRO A 53 -0.81 -8.95 2.93
CA PRO A 53 -2.24 -9.20 2.97
C PRO A 53 -2.95 -8.13 3.84
N GLY A 54 -4.00 -7.50 3.30
CA GLY A 54 -4.70 -6.42 3.99
C GLY A 54 -4.01 -5.04 3.95
N GLY A 55 -2.80 -4.94 3.41
CA GLY A 55 -2.10 -3.66 3.25
C GLY A 55 -1.80 -2.96 4.56
N ILE A 56 -2.52 -1.86 4.84
CA ILE A 56 -2.30 -0.99 6.01
C ILE A 56 -2.92 -1.53 7.31
N GLU A 57 -3.71 -2.58 7.25
CA GLU A 57 -4.45 -3.13 8.39
C GLU A 57 -3.60 -3.35 9.65
N PRO A 58 -2.34 -3.83 9.59
CA PRO A 58 -1.55 -4.01 10.81
C PRO A 58 -1.39 -2.75 11.67
N ILE A 59 -1.42 -1.56 11.07
CA ILE A 59 -1.34 -0.30 11.82
C ILE A 59 -2.64 -0.04 12.60
N THR A 60 -3.76 -0.54 12.16
CA THR A 60 -5.07 -0.30 12.78
C THR A 60 -5.45 -1.34 13.85
N LEU A 61 -4.65 -2.39 14.00
CA LEU A 61 -4.88 -3.52 14.90
C LEU A 61 -3.89 -3.57 16.06
N VAL A 62 -3.37 -2.44 16.51
CA VAL A 62 -2.36 -2.37 17.56
C VAL A 62 -2.78 -3.10 18.85
N ASP A 63 -4.06 -3.04 19.20
CA ASP A 63 -4.60 -3.67 20.40
C ASP A 63 -4.93 -5.16 20.21
N ASP A 64 -5.36 -5.54 19.01
CA ASP A 64 -5.78 -6.91 18.69
C ASP A 64 -4.58 -7.82 18.36
N VAL A 65 -3.62 -7.30 17.60
CA VAL A 65 -2.44 -8.07 17.12
C VAL A 65 -1.17 -7.22 17.27
N PRO A 66 -0.71 -6.96 18.50
CA PRO A 66 0.42 -6.07 18.75
C PRO A 66 1.74 -6.54 18.14
N LYS A 67 1.89 -7.85 17.88
CA LYS A 67 3.08 -8.39 17.22
C LYS A 67 3.14 -7.98 15.75
N ASP A 68 2.02 -8.04 15.03
CA ASP A 68 1.93 -7.67 13.61
C ASP A 68 2.12 -6.16 13.46
N PHE A 69 1.49 -5.37 14.33
CA PHE A 69 1.71 -3.94 14.39
C PHE A 69 3.19 -3.59 14.59
N ASN A 70 3.85 -4.20 15.60
CA ASN A 70 5.25 -3.91 15.89
C ASN A 70 6.18 -4.35 14.75
N PHE A 71 5.91 -5.50 14.13
CA PHE A 71 6.68 -5.96 12.98
C PHE A 71 6.57 -4.96 11.83
N PHE A 72 5.35 -4.59 11.46
CA PHE A 72 5.09 -3.65 10.36
C PHE A 72 5.70 -2.27 10.62
N ARG A 73 5.45 -1.71 11.81
CA ARG A 73 5.98 -0.41 12.24
C ARG A 73 7.51 -0.35 12.14
N ARG A 74 8.21 -1.34 12.71
CA ARG A 74 9.68 -1.36 12.69
C ARG A 74 10.25 -1.43 11.27
N ARG A 75 9.61 -2.18 10.37
CA ARG A 75 10.04 -2.27 8.96
C ARG A 75 9.83 -0.94 8.23
N LEU A 76 8.68 -0.32 8.43
CA LEU A 76 8.39 0.98 7.83
C LEU A 76 9.36 2.07 8.35
N GLU A 77 9.57 2.14 9.66
CA GLU A 77 10.53 3.09 10.27
C GLU A 77 11.94 2.93 9.71
N SER A 78 12.40 1.68 9.59
CA SER A 78 13.71 1.37 9.02
C SER A 78 13.81 1.82 7.56
N LEU A 79 12.78 1.58 6.76
CA LEU A 79 12.73 1.93 5.35
C LEU A 79 12.73 3.46 5.15
N VAL A 80 11.86 4.17 5.89
CA VAL A 80 11.77 5.63 5.85
C VAL A 80 13.11 6.28 6.22
N ALA A 81 13.78 5.77 7.25
CA ALA A 81 15.08 6.29 7.67
C ALA A 81 16.20 5.99 6.67
N ALA A 82 16.24 4.78 6.11
CA ALA A 82 17.29 4.36 5.19
C ALA A 82 17.28 5.12 3.86
N HIS A 83 16.09 5.44 3.35
CA HIS A 83 15.93 6.07 2.03
C HIS A 83 15.60 7.57 2.09
N GLY A 84 15.33 8.12 3.27
CA GLY A 84 14.95 9.53 3.40
C GLY A 84 13.58 9.79 2.78
N THR A 85 12.62 8.90 3.02
CA THR A 85 11.28 8.95 2.44
C THR A 85 10.60 10.29 2.70
N ARG A 86 10.05 10.89 1.66
CA ARG A 86 9.31 12.16 1.70
C ARG A 86 7.81 11.97 1.51
N ARG A 87 7.38 10.83 0.98
CA ARG A 87 5.99 10.53 0.68
C ARG A 87 5.64 9.08 1.02
N ILE A 88 4.52 8.91 1.71
CA ILE A 88 3.91 7.59 1.95
C ILE A 88 2.55 7.57 1.27
N VAL A 89 2.36 6.63 0.37
CA VAL A 89 1.09 6.36 -0.32
C VAL A 89 0.45 5.13 0.29
N VAL A 90 -0.81 5.21 0.67
CA VAL A 90 -1.56 4.08 1.22
C VAL A 90 -2.70 3.74 0.28
N ILE A 91 -2.75 2.52 -0.23
CA ILE A 91 -3.79 2.08 -1.14
C ILE A 91 -4.49 0.84 -0.57
N ALA A 92 -5.76 0.99 -0.22
CA ALA A 92 -6.67 -0.13 0.00
C ALA A 92 -7.49 -0.39 -1.27
N HIS A 93 -8.11 -1.57 -1.38
CA HIS A 93 -8.86 -1.92 -2.57
C HIS A 93 -10.16 -2.65 -2.25
N GLN A 94 -11.11 -2.54 -3.17
CA GLN A 94 -12.37 -3.24 -3.13
C GLN A 94 -12.14 -4.77 -3.02
N ASP A 95 -13.00 -5.43 -2.26
CA ASP A 95 -13.07 -6.89 -2.19
C ASP A 95 -11.77 -7.58 -1.71
N CYS A 96 -11.09 -6.99 -0.74
CA CYS A 96 -9.89 -7.56 -0.15
C CYS A 96 -10.22 -8.86 0.60
N ALA A 97 -9.65 -9.98 0.15
CA ALA A 97 -9.87 -11.29 0.73
C ALA A 97 -9.44 -11.38 2.20
N TRP A 98 -8.39 -10.67 2.59
CA TRP A 98 -7.93 -10.60 3.98
C TRP A 98 -8.97 -9.96 4.90
N TYR A 99 -9.53 -8.82 4.51
CA TYR A 99 -10.61 -8.16 5.27
C TYR A 99 -11.88 -9.01 5.32
N ARG A 100 -12.24 -9.69 4.22
CA ARG A 100 -13.38 -10.62 4.21
C ARG A 100 -13.20 -11.77 5.19
N ALA A 101 -12.03 -12.37 5.21
CA ALA A 101 -11.74 -13.49 6.12
C ALA A 101 -11.83 -13.08 7.59
N ARG A 102 -11.40 -11.86 7.91
CA ARG A 102 -11.43 -11.36 9.30
C ARG A 102 -12.80 -10.91 9.76
N LEU A 103 -13.56 -10.24 8.90
CA LEU A 103 -14.81 -9.61 9.30
C LEU A 103 -16.01 -10.58 9.16
N GLY A 104 -15.90 -11.64 8.39
CA GLY A 104 -16.93 -12.69 8.19
C GLY A 104 -18.36 -12.16 7.99
N GLY A 105 -19.02 -12.53 6.90
CA GLY A 105 -20.45 -12.27 6.73
C GLY A 105 -20.91 -10.80 6.59
N VAL A 106 -20.00 -9.83 6.57
CA VAL A 106 -20.36 -8.41 6.36
C VAL A 106 -20.70 -8.13 4.90
N SER A 107 -21.57 -7.14 4.65
CA SER A 107 -21.92 -6.71 3.30
C SER A 107 -20.69 -6.09 2.59
N ALA A 108 -20.72 -6.03 1.25
CA ALA A 108 -19.67 -5.35 0.48
C ALA A 108 -19.57 -3.86 0.82
N ALA A 109 -20.70 -3.22 1.16
CA ALA A 109 -20.73 -1.82 1.58
C ALA A 109 -20.07 -1.61 2.94
N ASP A 110 -20.35 -2.47 3.92
CA ASP A 110 -19.76 -2.39 5.26
C ASP A 110 -18.25 -2.71 5.20
N LEU A 111 -17.85 -3.68 4.37
CA LEU A 111 -16.46 -4.00 4.13
C LEU A 111 -15.70 -2.78 3.59
N ARG A 112 -16.26 -2.13 2.56
CA ARG A 112 -15.68 -0.89 1.98
C ARG A 112 -15.59 0.22 3.03
N ALA A 113 -16.65 0.45 3.77
CA ALA A 113 -16.70 1.48 4.82
C ALA A 113 -15.61 1.24 5.88
N LYS A 114 -15.45 -0.01 6.33
CA LYS A 114 -14.42 -0.40 7.28
C LYS A 114 -13.01 -0.16 6.72
N GLN A 115 -12.75 -0.58 5.50
CA GLN A 115 -11.44 -0.38 4.86
C GLN A 115 -11.09 1.11 4.72
N ILE A 116 -12.04 1.94 4.30
CA ILE A 116 -11.85 3.40 4.19
C ILE A 116 -11.57 4.03 5.55
N ALA A 117 -12.30 3.62 6.59
CA ALA A 117 -12.08 4.10 7.95
C ALA A 117 -10.67 3.71 8.45
N ASP A 118 -10.23 2.48 8.18
CA ASP A 118 -8.90 2.01 8.57
C ASP A 118 -7.79 2.77 7.83
N VAL A 119 -7.95 3.00 6.53
CA VAL A 119 -6.98 3.79 5.74
C VAL A 119 -6.85 5.21 6.30
N ARG A 120 -7.97 5.86 6.62
CA ARG A 120 -7.95 7.21 7.22
C ARG A 120 -7.29 7.24 8.59
N ARG A 121 -7.59 6.26 9.44
CA ARG A 121 -6.97 6.11 10.76
C ARG A 121 -5.46 5.86 10.64
N ALA A 122 -5.07 4.97 9.75
CA ALA A 122 -3.67 4.69 9.48
C ALA A 122 -2.93 5.92 8.91
N ALA A 123 -3.55 6.66 8.00
CA ALA A 123 -2.98 7.89 7.47
C ALA A 123 -2.76 8.96 8.57
N ALA A 124 -3.69 9.07 9.51
CA ALA A 124 -3.54 9.95 10.67
C ALA A 124 -2.36 9.52 11.57
N TRP A 125 -2.23 8.21 11.83
CA TRP A 125 -1.11 7.66 12.58
C TRP A 125 0.23 7.91 11.88
N LEU A 126 0.30 7.69 10.56
CA LEU A 126 1.51 7.93 9.77
C LEU A 126 1.94 9.40 9.80
N ARG A 127 0.98 10.34 9.66
CA ARG A 127 1.27 11.78 9.76
C ARG A 127 1.80 12.18 11.13
N ALA A 128 1.26 11.61 12.18
CA ALA A 128 1.73 11.86 13.54
C ALA A 128 3.10 11.23 13.83
N ARG A 129 3.44 10.14 13.13
CA ARG A 129 4.69 9.38 13.38
C ARG A 129 5.87 9.87 12.57
N PHE A 130 5.64 10.38 11.36
CA PHE A 130 6.69 10.79 10.42
C PHE A 130 6.55 12.27 10.08
N ASP A 131 7.23 13.11 10.86
CA ASP A 131 7.23 14.54 10.63
C ASP A 131 7.85 14.91 9.27
N GLY A 132 7.24 15.85 8.56
CA GLY A 132 7.67 16.31 7.24
C GLY A 132 7.38 15.31 6.08
N VAL A 133 6.78 14.15 6.35
CA VAL A 133 6.40 13.18 5.31
C VAL A 133 4.97 13.42 4.84
N VAL A 134 4.78 13.56 3.53
CA VAL A 134 3.44 13.68 2.93
C VAL A 134 2.76 12.31 2.89
N VAL A 135 1.57 12.19 3.47
CA VAL A 135 0.79 10.94 3.49
C VAL A 135 -0.45 11.07 2.62
N GLN A 136 -0.55 10.22 1.60
CA GLN A 136 -1.61 10.22 0.59
C GLN A 136 -2.40 8.91 0.63
N PRO A 137 -3.60 8.89 1.21
CA PRO A 137 -4.47 7.72 1.26
C PRO A 137 -5.38 7.63 0.04
N TYR A 138 -5.55 6.41 -0.50
CA TYR A 138 -6.42 6.10 -1.63
C TYR A 138 -7.22 4.83 -1.41
N PHE A 139 -8.35 4.72 -2.12
CA PHE A 139 -9.14 3.50 -2.24
C PHE A 139 -9.32 3.14 -3.71
N ALA A 140 -8.91 1.93 -4.09
CA ALA A 140 -9.05 1.42 -5.46
C ALA A 140 -10.31 0.56 -5.58
N HIS A 141 -11.11 0.78 -6.62
CA HIS A 141 -12.31 0.00 -6.90
C HIS A 141 -12.55 -0.17 -8.41
N LEU A 142 -13.44 -1.10 -8.76
CA LEU A 142 -13.82 -1.34 -10.14
C LEU A 142 -14.86 -0.31 -10.61
N SER A 143 -14.77 0.06 -11.89
CA SER A 143 -15.66 1.05 -12.50
C SER A 143 -17.10 0.60 -12.68
N GLY A 144 -17.33 -0.73 -12.70
CA GLY A 144 -18.64 -1.31 -13.05
C GLY A 144 -19.00 -1.19 -14.54
N THR A 145 -18.03 -0.85 -15.39
CA THR A 145 -18.22 -0.72 -16.84
C THR A 145 -17.65 -1.92 -17.60
N ASN A 146 -17.92 -2.03 -18.90
CA ASN A 146 -17.31 -3.04 -19.76
C ASN A 146 -16.50 -2.37 -20.89
N PRO A 147 -15.16 -2.56 -20.97
CA PRO A 147 -14.33 -3.31 -20.01
C PRO A 147 -14.24 -2.61 -18.65
N GLU A 148 -14.09 -3.39 -17.59
CA GLU A 148 -13.86 -2.86 -16.24
C GLU A 148 -12.50 -2.16 -16.15
N LYS A 149 -12.51 -1.02 -15.45
CA LYS A 149 -11.30 -0.26 -15.13
C LYS A 149 -11.15 -0.12 -13.62
N VAL A 150 -9.93 0.08 -13.18
CA VAL A 150 -9.65 0.41 -11.78
C VAL A 150 -9.66 1.93 -11.62
N ILE A 151 -10.43 2.39 -10.63
CA ILE A 151 -10.55 3.81 -10.25
C ILE A 151 -9.88 3.97 -8.88
N PHE A 152 -9.16 5.06 -8.68
CA PHE A 152 -8.53 5.43 -7.42
C PHE A 152 -9.17 6.69 -6.86
N ASP A 153 -9.87 6.55 -5.73
CA ASP A 153 -10.43 7.68 -5.00
C ASP A 153 -9.42 8.17 -3.95
N ALA A 154 -9.14 9.47 -3.90
CA ALA A 154 -8.41 10.08 -2.80
C ALA A 154 -9.30 10.15 -1.54
N LEU A 155 -8.73 9.91 -0.34
CA LEU A 155 -9.47 9.81 0.92
C LEU A 155 -9.15 10.94 1.91
#